data_a9ab5de8b449cf38f9fffcbce8a992e9
#
_entry.id   a9ab5de8b449cf38f9fffcbce8a992e9
#
_cell.length_a   1.000
_cell.length_b   1.000
_cell.length_c   1.000
_cell.angle_alpha   90.00
_cell.angle_beta   90.00
_cell.angle_gamma   90.00
#
_symmetry.space_group_name_H-M   'P 1'
#
loop_
_entity.id
_entity.type
_entity.pdbx_description
1 polymer ?
#
loop_
_entity_poly.entity_id
_entity_poly.type
_entity_poly.pdbx_seq_one_letter_code
_entity_poly.pdbx_strand_id
1 'polypeptide(L)'
;ELAKHIIGEAVRYIPNCLKHFAPDGVCYEGPAYWGYTNMYLSLLLKALNDNFGGDFGLSEMVGVDKSVLYYMHSTSPSGKIFNFANSGSTAPAAEPIYFYFSRAFNQPEVATFYRDVLSKTVHEGNYFRFYFLSIPWYDTASSTADALPKLKVYEGINDIVVFNGNRNIPNSLYLIAKTGDPDMAHQQLDIGTFIVEMNGIRWTDDLGTDNYNLPGFWDYKPDGQRWTYFRNSNFSHNTLSIDHKLQNSAGTGEIDRLDDRAAQPFVTMNMSTAYAGQSRFVYRTFRMLDDT
;
A
#
# COMPACT_ATOMS: atom_id res chain seq x y z
N GLU A 1 9.86 35.90 10.26
CA GLU A 1 8.85 36.06 9.20
C GLU A 1 8.91 34.92 8.18
N LEU A 2 10.09 34.57 7.58
CA LEU A 2 10.23 33.50 6.59
C LEU A 2 9.80 32.13 7.15
N ALA A 3 10.22 31.78 8.37
CA ALA A 3 9.83 30.53 9.02
C ALA A 3 8.30 30.43 9.22
N LYS A 4 7.66 31.51 9.65
CA LYS A 4 6.19 31.56 9.78
C LYS A 4 5.49 31.35 8.45
N HIS A 5 6.01 31.99 7.39
CA HIS A 5 5.46 31.80 6.06
C HIS A 5 5.58 30.37 5.58
N ILE A 6 6.78 29.76 5.71
CA ILE A 6 7.01 28.35 5.29
C ILE A 6 6.09 27.38 6.05
N ILE A 7 5.99 27.53 7.37
CA ILE A 7 5.12 26.69 8.19
C ILE A 7 3.63 26.90 7.81
N GLY A 8 3.21 28.15 7.63
CA GLY A 8 1.84 28.48 7.22
C GLY A 8 1.48 27.83 5.87
N GLU A 9 2.37 27.91 4.89
CA GLU A 9 2.17 27.27 3.59
C GLU A 9 2.17 25.74 3.70
N ALA A 10 3.03 25.16 4.51
CA ALA A 10 3.04 23.71 4.75
C ALA A 10 1.70 23.24 5.33
N VAL A 11 1.22 23.86 6.39
CA VAL A 11 -0.09 23.53 7.01
C VAL A 11 -1.24 23.72 6.03
N ARG A 12 -1.15 24.73 5.16
CA ARG A 12 -2.18 25.04 4.16
C ARG A 12 -2.26 24.01 3.02
N TYR A 13 -1.11 23.51 2.55
CA TYR A 13 -1.07 22.70 1.32
C TYR A 13 -0.95 21.19 1.54
N ILE A 14 -0.36 20.75 2.65
CA ILE A 14 -0.25 19.31 2.98
C ILE A 14 -1.60 18.58 3.00
N PRO A 15 -2.73 19.18 3.43
CA PRO A 15 -4.04 18.54 3.32
C PRO A 15 -4.41 18.08 1.89
N ASN A 16 -3.88 18.74 0.85
CA ASN A 16 -4.11 18.31 -0.52
C ASN A 16 -3.48 16.93 -0.84
N CYS A 17 -2.43 16.57 -0.14
CA CYS A 17 -1.84 15.25 -0.22
C CYS A 17 -2.59 14.26 0.69
N LEU A 18 -2.82 14.65 1.95
CA LEU A 18 -3.38 13.74 2.96
C LEU A 18 -4.81 13.28 2.64
N LYS A 19 -5.61 14.09 1.94
CA LYS A 19 -6.96 13.69 1.51
C LYS A 19 -6.99 12.41 0.67
N HIS A 20 -5.88 12.04 0.04
CA HIS A 20 -5.78 10.83 -0.77
C HIS A 20 -5.60 9.55 0.05
N PHE A 21 -5.37 9.66 1.36
CA PHE A 21 -5.41 8.52 2.27
C PHE A 21 -6.84 8.09 2.64
N ALA A 22 -7.84 8.95 2.38
CA ALA A 22 -9.22 8.61 2.66
C ALA A 22 -9.73 7.43 1.78
N PRO A 23 -10.62 6.56 2.32
CA PRO A 23 -11.05 6.50 3.72
C PRO A 23 -10.19 5.61 4.63
N ASP A 24 -9.37 4.69 4.09
CA ASP A 24 -8.74 3.61 4.84
C ASP A 24 -7.20 3.63 4.80
N GLY A 25 -6.60 4.75 4.42
CA GLY A 25 -5.16 4.97 4.54
C GLY A 25 -4.33 4.44 3.38
N VAL A 26 -4.96 4.02 2.28
CA VAL A 26 -4.24 3.49 1.11
C VAL A 26 -3.46 4.60 0.43
N CYS A 27 -2.17 4.37 0.22
CA CYS A 27 -1.35 5.22 -0.64
C CYS A 27 -1.40 4.70 -2.08
N TYR A 28 -2.10 5.41 -2.95
CA TYR A 28 -2.27 4.98 -4.35
C TYR A 28 -0.93 4.91 -5.11
N GLU A 29 0.06 5.69 -4.74
CA GLU A 29 1.39 5.66 -5.36
C GLU A 29 2.24 4.43 -4.98
N GLY A 30 1.69 3.55 -4.15
CA GLY A 30 2.34 2.32 -3.72
C GLY A 30 3.18 2.46 -2.45
N PRO A 31 3.72 1.34 -1.95
CA PRO A 31 4.36 1.29 -0.63
C PRO A 31 5.66 2.08 -0.53
N ALA A 32 6.42 2.22 -1.62
CA ALA A 32 7.66 3.02 -1.57
C ALA A 32 7.37 4.49 -1.29
N TYR A 33 6.35 5.05 -1.95
CA TYR A 33 5.92 6.42 -1.73
C TYR A 33 5.15 6.61 -0.44
N TRP A 34 4.46 5.56 0.05
CA TRP A 34 3.89 5.55 1.38
C TRP A 34 4.98 5.83 2.44
N GLY A 35 6.07 5.06 2.41
CA GLY A 35 7.19 5.23 3.34
C GLY A 35 7.80 6.62 3.25
N TYR A 36 8.05 7.10 2.04
CA TYR A 36 8.60 8.44 1.80
C TYR A 36 7.69 9.53 2.38
N THR A 37 6.42 9.51 2.04
CA THR A 37 5.44 10.53 2.47
C THR A 37 5.26 10.51 3.99
N ASN A 38 5.03 9.33 4.57
CA ASN A 38 4.73 9.23 6.01
C ASN A 38 5.95 9.48 6.89
N MET A 39 7.19 9.25 6.41
CA MET A 39 8.39 9.64 7.14
C MET A 39 8.44 11.16 7.33
N TYR A 40 8.27 11.92 6.25
CA TYR A 40 8.28 13.37 6.36
C TYR A 40 7.05 13.92 7.08
N LEU A 41 5.89 13.28 6.92
CA LEU A 41 4.69 13.61 7.68
C LEU A 41 4.92 13.43 9.18
N SER A 42 5.48 12.30 9.62
CA SER A 42 5.79 12.02 11.02
C SER A 42 6.72 13.06 11.63
N LEU A 43 7.75 13.47 10.88
CA LEU A 43 8.67 14.54 11.31
C LEU A 43 7.96 15.87 11.44
N LEU A 44 7.08 16.21 10.48
CA LEU A 44 6.31 17.45 10.52
C LEU A 44 5.33 17.45 11.69
N LEU A 45 4.52 16.40 11.85
CA LEU A 45 3.55 16.29 12.94
C LEU A 45 4.25 16.39 14.30
N LYS A 46 5.38 15.69 14.46
CA LYS A 46 6.19 15.77 15.68
C LYS A 46 6.68 17.20 15.93
N ALA A 47 7.24 17.86 14.92
CA ALA A 47 7.75 19.22 15.05
C ALA A 47 6.64 20.23 15.38
N LEU A 48 5.47 20.09 14.76
CA LEU A 48 4.31 20.96 15.03
C LEU A 48 3.81 20.75 16.47
N ASN A 49 3.63 19.51 16.89
CA ASN A 49 3.18 19.22 18.26
C ASN A 49 4.15 19.74 19.32
N ASP A 50 5.47 19.54 19.12
CA ASP A 50 6.48 19.96 20.09
C ASP A 50 6.59 21.49 20.20
N ASN A 51 6.38 22.22 19.12
CA ASN A 51 6.61 23.67 19.11
C ASN A 51 5.33 24.51 19.24
N PHE A 52 4.17 23.95 18.86
CA PHE A 52 2.90 24.67 18.84
C PHE A 52 1.81 24.04 19.73
N GLY A 53 2.08 22.85 20.30
CA GLY A 53 1.11 22.11 21.12
C GLY A 53 -0.03 21.47 20.33
N GLY A 54 0.14 21.31 19.01
CA GLY A 54 -0.82 20.67 18.11
C GLY A 54 -0.34 20.72 16.66
N ASP A 55 -0.92 19.87 15.81
CA ASP A 55 -0.54 19.73 14.40
C ASP A 55 -1.52 20.37 13.42
N PHE A 56 -2.38 21.24 13.92
CA PHE A 56 -3.41 21.96 13.15
C PHE A 56 -4.43 21.03 12.46
N GLY A 57 -4.69 19.86 13.06
CA GLY A 57 -5.66 18.88 12.56
C GLY A 57 -5.15 17.99 11.40
N LEU A 58 -3.86 18.04 11.10
CA LEU A 58 -3.28 17.22 10.02
C LEU A 58 -3.37 15.72 10.32
N SER A 59 -3.14 15.31 11.57
CA SER A 59 -3.27 13.90 11.99
C SER A 59 -4.72 13.42 12.08
N GLU A 60 -5.69 14.32 12.18
CA GLU A 60 -7.12 14.02 12.25
C GLU A 60 -7.76 13.82 10.87
N MET A 61 -7.03 14.05 9.80
CA MET A 61 -7.55 13.85 8.45
C MET A 61 -7.88 12.38 8.21
N VAL A 62 -9.02 12.14 7.55
CA VAL A 62 -9.54 10.79 7.31
C VAL A 62 -8.52 9.90 6.61
N GLY A 63 -8.27 8.75 7.18
CA GLY A 63 -7.37 7.73 6.66
C GLY A 63 -5.91 7.87 7.10
N VAL A 64 -5.50 9.01 7.65
CA VAL A 64 -4.11 9.21 8.12
C VAL A 64 -3.77 8.21 9.23
N ASP A 65 -4.65 8.05 10.21
CA ASP A 65 -4.52 7.09 11.31
C ASP A 65 -4.47 5.64 10.86
N LYS A 66 -5.15 5.31 9.77
CA LYS A 66 -5.25 3.95 9.23
C LYS A 66 -4.09 3.58 8.29
N SER A 67 -3.33 4.58 7.83
CA SER A 67 -2.36 4.36 6.75
C SER A 67 -1.25 3.38 7.13
N VAL A 68 -0.84 3.35 8.40
CA VAL A 68 0.17 2.41 8.88
C VAL A 68 -0.39 0.97 8.99
N LEU A 69 -1.68 0.81 9.32
CA LEU A 69 -2.34 -0.50 9.36
C LEU A 69 -2.45 -1.09 7.94
N TYR A 70 -2.88 -0.28 6.97
CA TYR A 70 -2.85 -0.67 5.56
C TYR A 70 -1.45 -1.18 5.15
N TYR A 71 -0.41 -0.41 5.45
CA TYR A 71 0.95 -0.75 5.07
C TYR A 71 1.45 -2.03 5.78
N MET A 72 1.20 -2.15 7.08
CA MET A 72 1.51 -3.35 7.87
C MET A 72 0.83 -4.60 7.26
N HIS A 73 -0.43 -4.49 6.87
CA HIS A 73 -1.18 -5.60 6.29
C HIS A 73 -0.82 -5.89 4.85
N SER A 74 -0.24 -4.92 4.14
CA SER A 74 0.35 -5.12 2.81
C SER A 74 1.70 -5.83 2.85
N THR A 75 2.23 -6.08 4.05
CA THR A 75 3.44 -6.88 4.26
C THR A 75 3.05 -8.33 4.52
N SER A 76 3.56 -9.23 3.71
CA SER A 76 3.29 -10.66 3.81
C SER A 76 3.99 -11.31 5.01
N PRO A 77 3.61 -12.55 5.40
CA PRO A 77 4.30 -13.31 6.44
C PRO A 77 5.81 -13.52 6.17
N SER A 78 6.24 -13.55 4.91
CA SER A 78 7.66 -13.63 4.54
C SER A 78 8.42 -12.31 4.73
N GLY A 79 7.74 -11.23 5.11
CA GLY A 79 8.32 -9.90 5.26
C GLY A 79 8.40 -9.08 3.97
N LYS A 80 7.91 -9.59 2.86
CA LYS A 80 7.88 -8.87 1.58
C LYS A 80 6.61 -8.04 1.46
N ILE A 81 6.75 -6.83 0.96
CA ILE A 81 5.60 -5.95 0.69
C ILE A 81 4.90 -6.30 -0.62
N PHE A 82 3.62 -5.93 -0.74
CA PHE A 82 2.91 -5.87 -2.02
C PHE A 82 3.37 -4.66 -2.81
N ASN A 83 4.28 -4.88 -3.73
CA ASN A 83 5.05 -3.83 -4.40
C ASN A 83 4.40 -3.31 -5.69
N PHE A 84 3.10 -3.02 -5.68
CA PHE A 84 2.42 -2.40 -6.83
C PHE A 84 2.91 -0.97 -7.11
N ALA A 85 2.48 -0.41 -8.23
CA ALA A 85 2.91 0.88 -8.73
C ALA A 85 4.44 0.94 -8.94
N ASN A 86 5.05 2.09 -8.79
CA ASN A 86 6.49 2.22 -8.98
C ASN A 86 7.31 1.79 -7.74
N SER A 87 6.93 0.68 -7.11
CA SER A 87 7.60 0.15 -5.92
C SER A 87 8.50 -1.03 -6.25
N GLY A 88 9.67 -1.09 -5.62
CA GLY A 88 10.55 -2.25 -5.74
C GLY A 88 10.09 -3.44 -4.90
N SER A 89 10.58 -4.64 -5.21
CA SER A 89 10.22 -5.90 -4.55
C SER A 89 10.90 -6.14 -3.19
N THR A 90 11.67 -5.19 -2.71
CA THR A 90 12.35 -5.30 -1.41
C THR A 90 11.34 -5.18 -0.27
N ALA A 91 11.59 -5.94 0.80
CA ALA A 91 10.85 -5.79 2.05
C ALA A 91 10.88 -4.33 2.53
N PRO A 92 9.84 -3.87 3.24
CA PRO A 92 9.87 -2.54 3.82
C PRO A 92 11.12 -2.42 4.69
N ALA A 93 11.90 -1.37 4.46
CA ALA A 93 12.99 -1.04 5.36
C ALA A 93 12.38 -0.81 6.76
N ALA A 94 13.18 -1.08 7.80
CA ALA A 94 12.77 -0.79 9.16
C ALA A 94 12.60 0.72 9.31
N GLU A 95 11.37 1.20 9.24
CA GLU A 95 11.05 2.63 9.26
C GLU A 95 10.51 3.04 10.63
N PRO A 96 11.11 4.03 11.30
CA PRO A 96 10.67 4.49 12.63
C PRO A 96 9.25 5.05 12.66
N ILE A 97 8.65 5.29 11.51
CA ILE A 97 7.26 5.72 11.32
C ILE A 97 6.30 4.85 12.14
N TYR A 98 6.52 3.54 12.17
CA TYR A 98 5.67 2.60 12.90
C TYR A 98 5.56 2.94 14.39
N PHE A 99 6.66 3.26 15.06
CA PHE A 99 6.63 3.66 16.47
C PHE A 99 5.96 5.02 16.66
N TYR A 100 6.18 5.96 15.74
CA TYR A 100 5.51 7.24 15.80
C TYR A 100 4.00 7.09 15.68
N PHE A 101 3.52 6.37 14.65
CA PHE A 101 2.09 6.15 14.43
C PHE A 101 1.45 5.31 15.53
N SER A 102 2.13 4.27 16.02
CA SER A 102 1.64 3.47 17.15
C SER A 102 1.27 4.35 18.35
N ARG A 103 2.14 5.29 18.70
CA ARG A 103 1.89 6.23 19.80
C ARG A 103 0.84 7.28 19.46
N ALA A 104 0.96 7.90 18.28
CA ALA A 104 0.07 8.99 17.87
C ALA A 104 -1.38 8.54 17.79
N PHE A 105 -1.63 7.31 17.34
CA PHE A 105 -2.97 6.77 17.09
C PHE A 105 -3.38 5.62 18.02
N ASN A 106 -2.58 5.34 19.07
CA ASN A 106 -2.84 4.27 20.04
C ASN A 106 -3.07 2.89 19.39
N GLN A 107 -2.09 2.47 18.57
CA GLN A 107 -2.11 1.23 17.80
C GLN A 107 -0.97 0.29 18.25
N PRO A 108 -1.09 -0.38 19.41
CA PRO A 108 -0.02 -1.20 19.98
C PRO A 108 0.38 -2.41 19.12
N GLU A 109 -0.51 -2.89 18.25
CA GLU A 109 -0.21 -3.94 17.25
C GLU A 109 0.86 -3.50 16.26
N VAL A 110 0.87 -2.22 15.87
CA VAL A 110 1.86 -1.63 14.98
C VAL A 110 3.25 -1.63 15.64
N ALA A 111 3.34 -1.27 16.92
CA ALA A 111 4.59 -1.33 17.66
C ALA A 111 5.11 -2.77 17.80
N THR A 112 4.19 -3.72 18.03
CA THR A 112 4.52 -5.15 18.13
C THR A 112 5.09 -5.68 16.82
N PHE A 113 4.41 -5.40 15.71
CA PHE A 113 4.87 -5.76 14.37
C PHE A 113 6.24 -5.16 14.06
N TYR A 114 6.43 -3.87 14.34
CA TYR A 114 7.67 -3.20 14.01
C TYR A 114 8.86 -3.68 14.84
N ARG A 115 8.69 -4.02 16.10
CA ARG A 115 9.77 -4.61 16.91
C ARG A 115 10.27 -5.92 16.31
N ASP A 116 9.39 -6.75 15.77
CA ASP A 116 9.77 -7.99 15.08
C ASP A 116 10.56 -7.70 13.80
N VAL A 117 10.06 -6.79 12.95
CA VAL A 117 10.75 -6.33 11.74
C VAL A 117 12.12 -5.74 12.09
N LEU A 118 12.16 -4.88 13.11
CA LEU A 118 13.38 -4.20 13.57
C LEU A 118 14.46 -5.20 14.00
N SER A 119 14.07 -6.21 14.79
CA SER A 119 14.99 -7.24 15.27
C SER A 119 15.67 -8.01 14.13
N LYS A 120 14.92 -8.30 13.08
CA LYS A 120 15.42 -8.98 11.86
C LYS A 120 16.35 -8.06 11.07
N THR A 121 15.93 -6.82 10.82
CA THR A 121 16.68 -5.84 10.02
C THR A 121 18.03 -5.46 10.65
N VAL A 122 18.11 -5.34 11.98
CA VAL A 122 19.36 -5.05 12.69
C VAL A 122 20.41 -6.11 12.42
N HIS A 123 20.01 -7.38 12.36
CA HIS A 123 20.94 -8.49 12.09
C HIS A 123 21.41 -8.52 10.63
N GLU A 124 20.59 -8.02 9.70
CA GLU A 124 20.91 -8.02 8.27
C GLU A 124 21.77 -6.82 7.83
N GLY A 125 21.92 -5.81 8.66
CA GLY A 125 22.73 -4.62 8.36
C GLY A 125 22.10 -3.66 7.35
N ASN A 126 20.82 -3.81 7.06
CA ASN A 126 20.06 -2.95 6.15
C ASN A 126 19.52 -1.73 6.87
N TYR A 127 20.21 -0.60 6.78
CA TYR A 127 19.85 0.62 7.50
C TYR A 127 19.31 1.69 6.57
N PHE A 128 18.13 2.22 6.92
CA PHE A 128 17.56 3.40 6.31
C PHE A 128 18.09 4.68 6.98
N ARG A 129 18.20 5.79 6.25
CA ARG A 129 18.80 7.04 6.74
C ARG A 129 18.17 7.62 8.02
N PHE A 130 16.89 7.34 8.30
CA PHE A 130 16.17 7.81 9.48
C PHE A 130 16.09 6.76 10.61
N TYR A 131 16.76 5.64 10.44
CA TYR A 131 16.72 4.52 11.39
C TYR A 131 17.02 4.90 12.85
N PHE A 132 17.89 5.89 13.05
CA PHE A 132 18.22 6.40 14.38
C PHE A 132 17.01 6.93 15.15
N LEU A 133 15.93 7.34 14.47
CA LEU A 133 14.69 7.79 15.10
C LEU A 133 13.93 6.65 15.80
N SER A 134 14.26 5.39 15.50
CA SER A 134 13.71 4.25 16.23
C SER A 134 14.04 4.30 17.73
N ILE A 135 15.11 4.97 18.13
CA ILE A 135 15.50 5.12 19.54
C ILE A 135 14.55 6.09 20.27
N PRO A 136 14.44 7.38 19.88
CA PRO A 136 13.57 8.32 20.58
C PRO A 136 12.07 8.03 20.40
N TRP A 137 11.70 7.33 19.33
CA TRP A 137 10.31 6.96 19.04
C TRP A 137 9.95 5.56 19.55
N TYR A 138 10.92 4.82 20.12
CA TYR A 138 10.69 3.45 20.56
C TYR A 138 9.42 3.31 21.40
N ASP A 139 8.55 2.39 21.00
CA ASP A 139 7.29 2.12 21.69
C ASP A 139 7.30 0.70 22.26
N THR A 140 7.03 0.60 23.55
CA THR A 140 6.94 -0.67 24.30
C THR A 140 5.52 -1.22 24.34
N ALA A 141 4.54 -0.48 23.85
CA ALA A 141 3.17 -0.95 23.76
C ALA A 141 3.11 -2.27 23.02
N SER A 142 2.27 -3.19 23.48
CA SER A 142 2.12 -4.49 22.86
C SER A 142 0.65 -4.89 22.78
N SER A 143 0.32 -5.61 21.73
CA SER A 143 -0.97 -6.25 21.58
C SER A 143 -0.76 -7.69 21.18
N THR A 144 -1.56 -8.56 21.77
CA THR A 144 -1.70 -9.95 21.33
C THR A 144 -2.81 -10.10 20.29
N ALA A 145 -3.53 -9.02 20.02
CA ALA A 145 -4.61 -8.97 19.04
C ALA A 145 -4.04 -8.85 17.63
N ASP A 146 -3.48 -9.92 17.14
CA ASP A 146 -3.10 -10.06 15.73
C ASP A 146 -4.24 -10.76 14.96
N ALA A 147 -5.43 -10.26 15.14
CA ALA A 147 -6.59 -10.80 14.44
C ALA A 147 -6.91 -9.93 13.23
N LEU A 148 -6.04 -9.98 12.21
CA LEU A 148 -6.52 -9.65 10.87
C LEU A 148 -7.67 -10.60 10.54
N PRO A 149 -8.81 -10.10 10.09
CA PRO A 149 -9.86 -10.95 9.56
C PRO A 149 -9.34 -11.75 8.37
N LYS A 150 -9.94 -12.91 8.08
CA LYS A 150 -9.58 -13.73 6.92
C LYS A 150 -9.61 -12.96 5.60
N LEU A 151 -10.48 -11.97 5.51
CA LEU A 151 -10.59 -11.03 4.41
C LEU A 151 -10.69 -9.61 4.97
N LYS A 152 -9.77 -8.76 4.57
CA LYS A 152 -9.79 -7.32 4.85
C LYS A 152 -9.73 -6.54 3.54
N VAL A 153 -10.59 -5.55 3.42
CA VAL A 153 -10.56 -4.56 2.35
C VAL A 153 -10.13 -3.23 2.95
N TYR A 154 -9.23 -2.56 2.27
CA TYR A 154 -8.87 -1.16 2.48
C TYR A 154 -9.36 -0.38 1.27
N GLU A 155 -10.35 0.46 1.49
CA GLU A 155 -10.91 1.31 0.44
C GLU A 155 -10.00 2.51 0.18
N GLY A 156 -9.89 2.90 -1.07
CA GLY A 156 -9.09 4.04 -1.53
C GLY A 156 -9.23 4.29 -3.02
N ILE A 157 -8.33 5.08 -3.60
CA ILE A 157 -8.23 5.21 -5.06
C ILE A 157 -7.90 3.84 -5.69
N ASN A 158 -7.04 3.08 -5.02
CA ASN A 158 -6.87 1.65 -5.26
C ASN A 158 -7.45 0.94 -4.04
N ASP A 159 -8.50 0.16 -4.20
CA ASP A 159 -8.91 -0.74 -3.13
C ASP A 159 -7.88 -1.85 -3.00
N ILE A 160 -7.45 -2.12 -1.79
CA ILE A 160 -6.52 -3.19 -1.48
C ILE A 160 -7.27 -4.28 -0.72
N VAL A 161 -7.19 -5.49 -1.26
CA VAL A 161 -7.84 -6.68 -0.71
C VAL A 161 -6.78 -7.60 -0.14
N VAL A 162 -6.91 -7.98 1.13
CA VAL A 162 -5.98 -8.89 1.80
C VAL A 162 -6.75 -10.11 2.28
N PHE A 163 -6.40 -11.28 1.74
CA PHE A 163 -6.75 -12.57 2.33
C PHE A 163 -5.60 -13.05 3.20
N ASN A 164 -5.91 -13.36 4.42
CA ASN A 164 -4.94 -13.76 5.41
C ASN A 164 -5.40 -15.07 6.05
N GLY A 165 -4.61 -16.12 5.91
CA GLY A 165 -4.86 -17.38 6.56
C GLY A 165 -4.75 -17.23 8.09
N ASN A 166 -3.76 -17.83 8.70
CA ASN A 166 -3.48 -17.63 10.11
C ASN A 166 -2.03 -17.17 10.27
N ARG A 167 -1.79 -15.89 10.57
CA ARG A 167 -0.44 -15.34 10.74
C ARG A 167 0.39 -16.02 11.82
N ASN A 168 -0.26 -16.68 12.79
CA ASN A 168 0.41 -17.44 13.83
C ASN A 168 0.90 -18.81 13.31
N ILE A 169 0.46 -19.22 12.12
CA ILE A 169 0.95 -20.41 11.46
C ILE A 169 1.98 -19.98 10.43
N PRO A 170 3.27 -20.28 10.64
CA PRO A 170 4.28 -20.06 9.62
C PRO A 170 3.82 -20.75 8.33
N ASN A 171 3.91 -20.03 7.21
CA ASN A 171 3.55 -20.56 5.91
C ASN A 171 2.04 -20.61 5.58
N SER A 172 1.17 -19.98 6.37
CA SER A 172 -0.24 -19.85 6.00
C SER A 172 -0.42 -19.07 4.69
N LEU A 173 -1.58 -19.26 4.06
CA LEU A 173 -1.95 -18.53 2.86
C LEU A 173 -1.95 -17.01 3.12
N TYR A 174 -1.35 -16.26 2.23
CA TYR A 174 -1.51 -14.82 2.10
C TYR A 174 -1.75 -14.47 0.63
N LEU A 175 -2.83 -13.76 0.37
CA LEU A 175 -3.12 -13.19 -0.93
C LEU A 175 -3.43 -11.72 -0.77
N ILE A 176 -2.84 -10.89 -1.59
CA ILE A 176 -3.16 -9.48 -1.69
C ILE A 176 -3.40 -9.09 -3.14
N ALA A 177 -4.44 -8.30 -3.37
CA ALA A 177 -4.85 -7.85 -4.69
C ALA A 177 -5.29 -6.41 -4.66
N LYS A 178 -5.37 -5.76 -5.82
CA LYS A 178 -5.82 -4.38 -5.93
C LYS A 178 -6.77 -4.15 -7.10
N THR A 179 -7.64 -3.17 -6.94
CA THR A 179 -8.31 -2.44 -8.02
C THR A 179 -7.41 -1.29 -8.50
N GLY A 180 -7.93 -0.21 -9.01
CA GLY A 180 -7.13 0.99 -9.24
C GLY A 180 -7.60 1.88 -10.37
N ASP A 181 -6.84 2.95 -10.53
CA ASP A 181 -6.99 3.97 -11.57
C ASP A 181 -5.61 4.27 -12.18
N PRO A 182 -5.32 3.79 -13.40
CA PRO A 182 -4.02 4.00 -14.05
C PRO A 182 -3.70 5.46 -14.38
N ASP A 183 -4.71 6.35 -14.42
CA ASP A 183 -4.51 7.78 -14.68
C ASP A 183 -3.89 8.53 -13.47
N MET A 184 -3.72 7.84 -12.35
CA MET A 184 -3.04 8.41 -11.18
C MET A 184 -1.53 8.28 -11.28
N ALA A 185 -0.81 9.23 -10.62
CA ALA A 185 0.65 9.23 -10.60
C ALA A 185 1.24 7.88 -10.12
N HIS A 186 2.33 7.46 -10.74
CA HIS A 186 3.06 6.21 -10.47
C HIS A 186 2.30 4.92 -10.76
N GLN A 187 1.02 4.97 -11.18
CA GLN A 187 0.24 3.78 -11.50
C GLN A 187 0.69 3.11 -12.81
N GLN A 188 0.31 1.85 -12.96
CA GLN A 188 0.60 0.97 -14.07
C GLN A 188 -0.68 0.31 -14.59
N LEU A 189 -0.63 -0.38 -15.72
CA LEU A 189 -1.79 -1.13 -16.23
C LEU A 189 -1.90 -2.48 -15.50
N ASP A 190 -2.26 -2.42 -14.23
CA ASP A 190 -2.19 -3.54 -13.30
C ASP A 190 -3.50 -3.77 -12.52
N ILE A 191 -4.62 -3.25 -13.04
CA ILE A 191 -5.95 -3.43 -12.42
C ILE A 191 -6.25 -4.93 -12.28
N GLY A 192 -6.59 -5.35 -11.07
CA GLY A 192 -6.86 -6.73 -10.73
C GLY A 192 -5.60 -7.58 -10.48
N THR A 193 -4.41 -6.99 -10.45
CA THR A 193 -3.18 -7.72 -10.08
C THR A 193 -3.24 -8.25 -8.66
N PHE A 194 -2.51 -9.31 -8.39
CA PHE A 194 -2.44 -9.96 -7.08
C PHE A 194 -1.09 -10.61 -6.83
N ILE A 195 -0.77 -10.81 -5.57
CA ILE A 195 0.35 -11.62 -5.10
C ILE A 195 -0.18 -12.72 -4.19
N VAL A 196 0.35 -13.92 -4.34
CA VAL A 196 0.06 -15.08 -3.48
C VAL A 196 1.35 -15.57 -2.85
N GLU A 197 1.30 -15.75 -1.54
CA GLU A 197 2.33 -16.47 -0.78
C GLU A 197 1.68 -17.64 -0.03
N MET A 198 2.37 -18.75 -0.01
CA MET A 198 1.99 -19.94 0.73
C MET A 198 3.22 -20.80 1.00
N ASN A 199 3.29 -21.40 2.17
CA ASN A 199 4.44 -22.23 2.57
C ASN A 199 5.78 -21.47 2.54
N GLY A 200 5.77 -20.16 2.86
CA GLY A 200 6.95 -19.31 2.83
C GLY A 200 7.46 -18.97 1.43
N ILE A 201 6.72 -19.34 0.38
CA ILE A 201 7.08 -19.11 -1.01
C ILE A 201 6.11 -18.09 -1.62
N ARG A 202 6.65 -17.04 -2.22
CA ARG A 202 5.89 -16.13 -3.08
C ARG A 202 5.75 -16.76 -4.46
N TRP A 203 4.53 -17.17 -4.79
CA TRP A 203 4.22 -17.88 -6.05
C TRP A 203 4.00 -16.95 -7.23
N THR A 204 3.55 -15.74 -6.97
CA THR A 204 3.40 -14.67 -7.95
C THR A 204 4.10 -13.43 -7.43
N ASP A 205 4.71 -12.67 -8.32
CA ASP A 205 5.47 -11.47 -7.94
C ASP A 205 5.12 -10.32 -8.89
N ASP A 206 5.49 -9.11 -8.49
CA ASP A 206 5.45 -7.91 -9.30
C ASP A 206 6.89 -7.48 -9.62
N LEU A 207 7.15 -7.16 -10.88
CA LEU A 207 8.50 -6.84 -11.35
C LEU A 207 8.94 -5.41 -10.99
N GLY A 208 8.06 -4.64 -10.36
CA GLY A 208 8.30 -3.25 -10.03
C GLY A 208 8.25 -2.32 -11.26
N THR A 209 9.05 -1.26 -11.25
CA THR A 209 9.02 -0.23 -12.29
C THR A 209 10.17 -0.34 -13.27
N ASP A 210 9.99 0.23 -14.46
CA ASP A 210 11.06 0.48 -15.42
C ASP A 210 11.87 1.74 -15.05
N ASN A 211 12.93 2.03 -15.80
CA ASN A 211 13.78 3.17 -15.56
C ASN A 211 13.05 4.49 -15.87
N TYR A 212 12.99 5.39 -14.91
CA TYR A 212 12.35 6.70 -15.01
C TYR A 212 12.88 7.62 -16.12
N ASN A 213 14.11 7.38 -16.59
CA ASN A 213 14.73 8.16 -17.64
C ASN A 213 14.40 7.66 -19.06
N LEU A 214 13.57 6.64 -19.19
CA LEU A 214 13.12 6.17 -20.50
C LEU A 214 12.28 7.26 -21.20
N PRO A 215 12.42 7.45 -22.50
CA PRO A 215 11.63 8.43 -23.26
C PRO A 215 10.13 8.19 -23.07
N GLY A 216 9.35 9.23 -22.75
CA GLY A 216 7.90 9.12 -22.55
C GLY A 216 7.47 8.28 -21.34
N PHE A 217 8.38 7.98 -20.37
CA PHE A 217 8.03 7.24 -19.15
C PHE A 217 6.89 7.93 -18.35
N TRP A 218 6.80 9.23 -18.42
CA TRP A 218 5.79 10.06 -17.73
C TRP A 218 4.62 10.48 -18.65
N ASP A 219 4.47 9.84 -19.80
CA ASP A 219 3.36 10.09 -20.72
C ASP A 219 2.16 9.21 -20.38
N TYR A 220 1.27 9.72 -19.54
CA TYR A 220 0.04 9.03 -19.04
C TYR A 220 -1.14 9.10 -20.00
N LYS A 221 -1.01 9.69 -21.17
CA LYS A 221 -2.11 9.70 -22.15
C LYS A 221 -2.52 8.27 -22.50
N PRO A 222 -3.76 8.06 -22.95
CA PRO A 222 -4.26 6.72 -23.29
C PRO A 222 -3.41 5.91 -24.26
N ASP A 223 -2.76 6.58 -25.21
CA ASP A 223 -1.82 6.03 -26.20
C ASP A 223 -0.35 6.38 -25.89
N GLY A 224 -0.08 6.83 -24.67
CA GLY A 224 1.23 7.29 -24.22
C GLY A 224 2.30 6.21 -24.26
N GLN A 225 3.54 6.64 -24.49
CA GLN A 225 4.68 5.73 -24.57
C GLN A 225 4.93 4.95 -23.28
N ARG A 226 4.50 5.47 -22.12
CA ARG A 226 4.56 4.79 -20.81
C ARG A 226 4.06 3.36 -20.89
N TRP A 227 2.96 3.14 -21.56
CA TRP A 227 2.24 1.87 -21.61
C TRP A 227 2.89 0.83 -22.51
N THR A 228 3.87 1.25 -23.33
CA THR A 228 4.66 0.35 -24.17
C THR A 228 5.81 -0.32 -23.41
N TYR A 229 6.18 0.18 -22.24
CA TYR A 229 7.19 -0.43 -21.40
C TYR A 229 6.63 -1.64 -20.66
N PHE A 230 7.39 -2.73 -20.69
CA PHE A 230 6.91 -4.03 -20.23
C PHE A 230 6.39 -3.98 -18.80
N ARG A 231 7.16 -3.37 -17.87
CA ARG A 231 6.78 -3.32 -16.46
C ARG A 231 5.65 -2.35 -16.15
N ASN A 232 5.30 -1.45 -17.05
CA ASN A 232 4.16 -0.54 -16.89
C ASN A 232 2.89 -1.06 -17.56
N SER A 233 3.01 -2.13 -18.36
CA SER A 233 1.92 -2.75 -19.11
C SER A 233 1.32 -3.94 -18.37
N ASN A 234 0.07 -4.28 -18.66
CA ASN A 234 -0.59 -5.45 -18.07
C ASN A 234 0.07 -6.79 -18.43
N PHE A 235 1.02 -6.82 -19.35
CA PHE A 235 1.74 -8.05 -19.72
C PHE A 235 2.75 -8.52 -18.67
N SER A 236 3.18 -7.63 -17.76
CA SER A 236 4.11 -7.97 -16.68
C SER A 236 3.44 -8.22 -15.33
N HIS A 237 2.14 -8.00 -15.23
CA HIS A 237 1.39 -8.11 -13.98
C HIS A 237 0.52 -9.36 -13.93
N ASN A 238 0.14 -9.77 -12.73
CA ASN A 238 -0.74 -10.92 -12.49
C ASN A 238 -2.21 -10.54 -12.76
N THR A 239 -2.48 -10.00 -13.93
CA THR A 239 -3.80 -9.61 -14.37
C THR A 239 -4.14 -10.23 -15.74
N LEU A 240 -5.32 -9.91 -16.27
CA LEU A 240 -5.77 -10.46 -17.54
C LEU A 240 -5.12 -9.72 -18.72
N SER A 241 -4.87 -10.45 -19.80
CA SER A 241 -4.63 -9.91 -21.13
C SER A 241 -5.64 -10.52 -22.09
N ILE A 242 -6.43 -9.70 -22.76
CA ILE A 242 -7.44 -10.13 -23.73
C ILE A 242 -6.92 -9.77 -25.12
N ASP A 243 -6.83 -10.78 -25.99
CA ASP A 243 -6.40 -10.63 -27.38
C ASP A 243 -5.06 -9.87 -27.55
N HIS A 244 -4.13 -10.12 -26.62
CA HIS A 244 -2.81 -9.44 -26.57
C HIS A 244 -2.89 -7.91 -26.59
N LYS A 245 -3.94 -7.33 -25.99
CA LYS A 245 -4.11 -5.88 -25.89
C LYS A 245 -3.79 -5.37 -24.51
N LEU A 246 -3.44 -4.08 -24.45
CA LEU A 246 -3.26 -3.36 -23.19
C LEU A 246 -4.61 -3.15 -22.49
N GLN A 247 -4.60 -3.06 -21.18
CA GLN A 247 -5.71 -2.46 -20.44
C GLN A 247 -5.91 -1.02 -20.92
N ASN A 248 -7.15 -0.56 -20.89
CA ASN A 248 -7.47 0.83 -21.14
C ASN A 248 -6.98 1.68 -19.95
N SER A 249 -6.02 2.57 -20.19
CA SER A 249 -5.46 3.44 -19.17
C SER A 249 -6.44 4.49 -18.60
N ALA A 250 -7.56 4.72 -19.27
CA ALA A 250 -8.66 5.54 -18.75
C ALA A 250 -9.75 4.69 -18.05
N GLY A 251 -9.54 3.38 -17.93
CA GLY A 251 -10.46 2.49 -17.23
C GLY A 251 -10.07 2.36 -15.76
N THR A 252 -11.05 2.01 -14.93
CA THR A 252 -10.87 1.81 -13.49
C THR A 252 -11.30 0.42 -13.06
N GLY A 253 -10.85 -0.01 -11.90
CA GLY A 253 -11.36 -1.18 -11.19
C GLY A 253 -12.07 -0.77 -9.91
N GLU A 254 -13.07 -1.54 -9.53
CA GLU A 254 -13.82 -1.32 -8.28
C GLU A 254 -14.22 -2.67 -7.67
N ILE A 255 -14.53 -2.67 -6.39
CA ILE A 255 -15.11 -3.84 -5.72
C ILE A 255 -16.61 -3.86 -6.00
N ASP A 256 -17.07 -4.94 -6.66
CA ASP A 256 -18.50 -5.15 -7.02
C ASP A 256 -19.22 -5.92 -5.91
N ARG A 257 -18.57 -6.94 -5.32
CA ARG A 257 -19.16 -7.78 -4.28
C ARG A 257 -18.13 -8.15 -3.23
N LEU A 258 -18.59 -8.15 -1.98
CA LEU A 258 -17.77 -8.52 -0.83
C LEU A 258 -18.64 -9.31 0.17
N ASP A 259 -18.13 -10.45 0.66
CA ASP A 259 -18.65 -11.10 1.84
C ASP A 259 -17.46 -11.59 2.69
N ASP A 260 -17.11 -10.79 3.68
CA ASP A 260 -16.02 -11.04 4.63
C ASP A 260 -16.42 -11.93 5.80
N ARG A 261 -17.74 -12.19 5.96
CA ARG A 261 -18.33 -13.00 7.05
C ARG A 261 -18.71 -14.41 6.64
N ALA A 262 -18.69 -14.70 5.34
CA ALA A 262 -18.97 -16.05 4.86
C ALA A 262 -17.97 -17.06 5.43
N ALA A 263 -18.38 -18.31 5.54
CA ALA A 263 -17.47 -19.42 5.87
C ALA A 263 -16.31 -19.51 4.88
N GLN A 264 -16.58 -19.13 3.62
CA GLN A 264 -15.62 -18.97 2.55
C GLN A 264 -15.66 -17.52 2.07
N PRO A 265 -14.94 -16.60 2.71
CA PRO A 265 -14.99 -15.19 2.36
C PRO A 265 -14.52 -14.97 0.93
N PHE A 266 -15.16 -14.00 0.27
CA PHE A 266 -14.83 -13.68 -1.12
C PHE A 266 -14.96 -12.19 -1.42
N VAL A 267 -14.27 -11.78 -2.48
CA VAL A 267 -14.38 -10.46 -3.10
C VAL A 267 -14.43 -10.62 -4.61
N THR A 268 -15.29 -9.86 -5.26
CA THR A 268 -15.37 -9.75 -6.72
C THR A 268 -15.01 -8.32 -7.12
N MET A 269 -14.05 -8.18 -8.00
CA MET A 269 -13.64 -6.93 -8.62
C MET A 269 -14.27 -6.81 -10.00
N ASN A 270 -14.90 -5.68 -10.28
CA ASN A 270 -15.32 -5.29 -11.62
C ASN A 270 -14.17 -4.54 -12.30
N MET A 271 -13.67 -5.08 -13.39
CA MET A 271 -12.58 -4.51 -14.18
C MET A 271 -13.04 -4.15 -15.62
N SER A 272 -14.34 -4.09 -15.84
CA SER A 272 -14.91 -4.01 -17.20
C SER A 272 -14.46 -2.76 -17.98
N THR A 273 -14.29 -1.62 -17.30
CA THR A 273 -13.84 -0.39 -17.96
C THR A 273 -12.37 -0.45 -18.38
N ALA A 274 -11.54 -1.18 -17.63
CA ALA A 274 -10.14 -1.43 -17.98
C ALA A 274 -10.00 -2.28 -19.27
N TYR A 275 -11.04 -3.00 -19.65
CA TYR A 275 -11.08 -3.81 -20.85
C TYR A 275 -12.16 -3.33 -21.86
N ALA A 276 -12.52 -2.05 -21.79
CA ALA A 276 -13.47 -1.45 -22.73
C ALA A 276 -13.00 -1.64 -24.19
N GLY A 277 -13.92 -2.05 -25.06
CA GLY A 277 -13.62 -2.39 -26.46
C GLY A 277 -12.98 -3.77 -26.67
N GLN A 278 -12.67 -4.52 -25.60
CA GLN A 278 -12.14 -5.89 -25.66
C GLN A 278 -13.15 -6.90 -25.15
N SER A 279 -13.86 -6.57 -24.08
CA SER A 279 -14.94 -7.38 -23.52
C SER A 279 -16.03 -6.48 -22.96
N ARG A 280 -17.27 -6.99 -22.94
CA ARG A 280 -18.39 -6.28 -22.34
C ARG A 280 -18.34 -6.30 -20.81
N PHE A 281 -17.90 -7.43 -20.23
CA PHE A 281 -17.84 -7.63 -18.80
C PHE A 281 -16.55 -8.37 -18.46
N VAL A 282 -15.82 -7.86 -17.46
CA VAL A 282 -14.62 -8.50 -16.92
C VAL A 282 -14.67 -8.42 -15.41
N TYR A 283 -14.79 -9.57 -14.76
CA TYR A 283 -14.81 -9.70 -13.30
C TYR A 283 -13.72 -10.66 -12.86
N ARG A 284 -13.12 -10.36 -11.71
CA ARG A 284 -12.21 -11.28 -11.03
C ARG A 284 -12.71 -11.53 -9.61
N THR A 285 -12.89 -12.79 -9.27
CA THR A 285 -13.27 -13.19 -7.90
C THR A 285 -12.14 -13.93 -7.23
N PHE A 286 -11.80 -13.50 -6.02
CA PHE A 286 -10.97 -14.23 -5.09
C PHE A 286 -11.85 -14.80 -3.99
N ARG A 287 -11.67 -16.07 -3.66
CA ARG A 287 -12.42 -16.76 -2.61
C ARG A 287 -11.47 -17.65 -1.82
N MET A 288 -11.49 -17.52 -0.51
CA MET A 288 -10.77 -18.44 0.37
C MET A 288 -11.65 -19.67 0.61
N LEU A 289 -11.17 -20.83 0.20
CA LEU A 289 -11.93 -22.09 0.36
C LEU A 289 -11.70 -22.72 1.74
N ASP A 290 -10.47 -22.64 2.25
CA ASP A 290 -10.05 -23.04 3.58
C ASP A 290 -8.88 -22.18 4.06
N ASP A 291 -8.37 -22.44 5.26
CA ASP A 291 -7.32 -21.65 5.90
C ASP A 291 -5.90 -22.23 5.66
N THR A 292 -5.80 -23.33 4.92
CA THR A 292 -4.55 -24.11 4.75
C THR A 292 -4.16 -24.24 3.28
#